data_ec6195f1f126ce3add6feef723d12580
#
_entry.id   ec6195f1f126ce3add6feef723d12580
#
_cell.length_a   1.000
_cell.length_b   1.000
_cell.length_c   1.000
_cell.angle_alpha   90.00
_cell.angle_beta   90.00
_cell.angle_gamma   90.00
#
_symmetry.space_group_name_H-M   'P 1'
#
loop_
_entity.id
_entity.type
_entity.pdbx_description
1 polymer ?
#
loop_
_entity_poly.entity_id
_entity_poly.type
_entity_poly.pdbx_seq_one_letter_code
_entity_poly.pdbx_strand_id
1 'polypeptide(L)'
;EILFLKFPPHAAVDSAVTLVGSRRFPKLKGLTNAILRKIVTDGERALEQIPKKNNVPAWMIQSWEHAYGRVATEKIIEAILQEPMLDITIKSNHQKWASKLDASVLSLGSLRRRFDGRIEEMAGFSDGEWWVQDAAAAIPVSLLGDVAGLQVADICAAPGGKTAQLANAGADVIAVDRSTSRTKRLEQNLNRLDLKADIVIADATEWEPNKKFDAVLIDSPCSATGTIRRHPDILYSKTTNDLAKLLKLQWKLLLTGAQLLKPGGKLIFCTCSMQTEEGEQQIEKFLKLNRSFERQSISKEEVGGYSCFINEKGDLRILPFFLKELGGIDGFFASRLICK
;
A
#
# COMPACT_ATOMS: atom_id res chain seq x y z
N GLU A 1 11.96 -22.91 8.01
CA GLU A 1 12.58 -23.15 9.33
C GLU A 1 14.12 -23.28 9.20
N ILE A 2 14.68 -24.23 8.42
CA ILE A 2 16.12 -24.52 8.35
C ILE A 2 16.89 -23.29 7.81
N LEU A 3 16.56 -22.79 6.62
CA LEU A 3 17.36 -21.77 5.91
C LEU A 3 17.07 -20.33 6.35
N PHE A 4 15.83 -20.02 6.70
CA PHE A 4 15.42 -18.64 6.96
C PHE A 4 15.19 -18.31 8.44
N LEU A 5 14.59 -19.23 9.19
CA LEU A 5 14.30 -19.02 10.62
C LEU A 5 15.39 -19.51 11.54
N LYS A 6 16.45 -20.13 10.99
CA LYS A 6 17.61 -20.65 11.72
C LYS A 6 17.26 -21.54 12.93
N PHE A 7 16.16 -22.29 12.83
CA PHE A 7 15.86 -23.32 13.83
C PHE A 7 16.96 -24.38 13.82
N PRO A 8 17.24 -24.99 14.97
CA PRO A 8 18.20 -26.11 15.04
C PRO A 8 17.84 -27.15 13.99
N PRO A 9 18.75 -27.49 13.05
CA PRO A 9 18.42 -28.32 11.89
C PRO A 9 17.84 -29.68 12.28
N HIS A 10 18.38 -30.30 13.36
CA HIS A 10 17.88 -31.59 13.85
C HIS A 10 16.44 -31.53 14.31
N ALA A 11 16.01 -30.44 14.99
CA ALA A 11 14.64 -30.25 15.47
C ALA A 11 13.67 -30.03 14.32
N ALA A 12 14.05 -29.20 13.33
CA ALA A 12 13.23 -28.95 12.13
C ALA A 12 13.03 -30.22 11.30
N VAL A 13 14.10 -31.03 11.12
CA VAL A 13 14.01 -32.31 10.40
C VAL A 13 13.13 -33.31 11.14
N ASP A 14 13.34 -33.49 12.45
CA ASP A 14 12.60 -34.46 13.27
C ASP A 14 11.09 -34.09 13.29
N SER A 15 10.75 -32.83 13.53
CA SER A 15 9.37 -32.37 13.53
C SER A 15 8.66 -32.62 12.19
N ALA A 16 9.33 -32.32 11.07
CA ALA A 16 8.79 -32.54 9.74
C ALA A 16 8.59 -34.03 9.43
N VAL A 17 9.57 -34.88 9.77
CA VAL A 17 9.50 -36.35 9.58
C VAL A 17 8.40 -36.94 10.46
N THR A 18 8.26 -36.50 11.69
CA THR A 18 7.20 -36.92 12.61
C THR A 18 5.84 -36.52 12.08
N LEU A 19 5.67 -35.28 11.61
CA LEU A 19 4.43 -34.79 11.02
C LEU A 19 4.00 -35.61 9.81
N VAL A 20 4.90 -35.87 8.88
CA VAL A 20 4.65 -36.73 7.70
C VAL A 20 4.23 -38.14 8.12
N GLY A 21 4.85 -38.68 9.17
CA GLY A 21 4.54 -40.01 9.69
C GLY A 21 3.22 -40.11 10.41
N SER A 22 2.75 -39.04 11.06
CA SER A 22 1.47 -38.99 11.76
C SER A 22 0.27 -38.73 10.83
N ARG A 23 0.51 -38.33 9.59
CA ARG A 23 -0.48 -38.03 8.56
C ARG A 23 -0.66 -39.23 7.59
N ARG A 24 -1.38 -39.01 6.49
CA ARG A 24 -1.71 -40.06 5.50
C ARG A 24 -0.51 -40.61 4.69
N PHE A 25 0.72 -40.18 4.98
CA PHE A 25 1.88 -40.45 4.14
C PHE A 25 3.07 -41.08 4.89
N PRO A 26 2.89 -42.13 5.73
CA PRO A 26 3.98 -42.69 6.51
C PRO A 26 5.14 -43.25 5.65
N LYS A 27 4.86 -43.68 4.42
CA LYS A 27 5.88 -44.17 3.48
C LYS A 27 6.85 -43.08 2.99
N LEU A 28 6.49 -41.78 3.16
CA LEU A 28 7.34 -40.67 2.74
C LEU A 28 8.35 -40.22 3.81
N LYS A 29 8.35 -40.80 5.02
CA LYS A 29 9.31 -40.46 6.10
C LYS A 29 10.75 -40.47 5.65
N GLY A 30 11.17 -41.57 5.01
CA GLY A 30 12.54 -41.71 4.52
C GLY A 30 12.92 -40.67 3.48
N LEU A 31 12.06 -40.42 2.52
CA LEU A 31 12.26 -39.39 1.50
C LEU A 31 12.32 -37.97 2.11
N THR A 32 11.40 -37.66 3.02
CA THR A 32 11.38 -36.36 3.72
C THR A 32 12.67 -36.13 4.49
N ASN A 33 13.13 -37.16 5.26
CA ASN A 33 14.38 -37.08 6.01
C ASN A 33 15.60 -36.88 5.08
N ALA A 34 15.67 -37.60 3.98
CA ALA A 34 16.75 -37.47 3.01
C ALA A 34 16.81 -36.09 2.37
N ILE A 35 15.66 -35.57 1.92
CA ILE A 35 15.57 -34.22 1.32
C ILE A 35 15.96 -33.15 2.33
N LEU A 36 15.39 -33.18 3.55
CA LEU A 36 15.68 -32.17 4.56
C LEU A 36 17.12 -32.18 5.03
N ARG A 37 17.73 -33.35 5.16
CA ARG A 37 19.19 -33.48 5.46
C ARG A 37 20.04 -32.87 4.35
N LYS A 38 19.67 -33.09 3.08
CA LYS A 38 20.34 -32.45 1.95
C LYS A 38 20.19 -30.93 1.98
N ILE A 39 18.99 -30.42 2.38
CA ILE A 39 18.79 -28.97 2.58
C ILE A 39 19.65 -28.42 3.71
N VAL A 40 19.86 -29.19 4.78
CA VAL A 40 20.77 -28.79 5.88
C VAL A 40 22.21 -28.63 5.38
N THR A 41 22.67 -29.54 4.52
CA THR A 41 24.08 -29.55 4.03
C THR A 41 24.32 -28.55 2.90
N ASP A 42 23.41 -28.50 1.91
CA ASP A 42 23.66 -27.84 0.63
C ASP A 42 22.69 -26.67 0.38
N GLY A 43 21.72 -26.46 1.28
CA GLY A 43 20.57 -25.57 1.01
C GLY A 43 20.96 -24.10 0.83
N GLU A 44 21.89 -23.57 1.61
CA GLU A 44 22.35 -22.19 1.45
C GLU A 44 22.99 -21.99 0.08
N ARG A 45 23.89 -22.87 -0.30
CA ARG A 45 24.56 -22.85 -1.62
C ARG A 45 23.56 -22.99 -2.77
N ALA A 46 22.56 -23.87 -2.61
CA ALA A 46 21.50 -24.05 -3.61
C ALA A 46 20.62 -22.79 -3.72
N LEU A 47 20.33 -22.15 -2.59
CA LEU A 47 19.52 -20.91 -2.56
C LEU A 47 20.19 -19.76 -3.31
N GLU A 48 21.51 -19.62 -3.18
CA GLU A 48 22.29 -18.59 -3.91
C GLU A 48 22.21 -18.76 -5.44
N GLN A 49 22.02 -19.99 -5.91
CA GLN A 49 21.93 -20.31 -7.33
C GLN A 49 20.51 -20.12 -7.91
N ILE A 50 19.49 -19.97 -7.07
CA ILE A 50 18.11 -19.78 -7.52
C ILE A 50 17.90 -18.30 -7.90
N PRO A 51 17.56 -18.00 -9.16
CA PRO A 51 17.27 -16.62 -9.55
C PRO A 51 16.10 -16.05 -8.75
N LYS A 52 16.28 -14.88 -8.15
CA LYS A 52 15.25 -14.19 -7.34
C LYS A 52 13.91 -14.03 -8.07
N LYS A 53 13.95 -13.85 -9.40
CA LYS A 53 12.75 -13.76 -10.26
C LYS A 53 11.83 -14.99 -10.20
N ASN A 54 12.35 -16.16 -9.79
CA ASN A 54 11.53 -17.36 -9.65
C ASN A 54 10.47 -17.25 -8.53
N ASN A 55 10.61 -16.27 -7.63
CA ASN A 55 9.61 -15.96 -6.60
C ASN A 55 8.43 -15.15 -7.13
N VAL A 56 8.50 -14.63 -8.36
CA VAL A 56 7.50 -13.71 -8.91
C VAL A 56 6.80 -14.34 -10.10
N PRO A 57 5.47 -14.31 -10.17
CA PRO A 57 4.72 -14.82 -11.32
C PRO A 57 5.13 -14.14 -12.63
N ALA A 58 5.19 -14.92 -13.70
CA ALA A 58 5.65 -14.46 -15.01
C ALA A 58 4.86 -13.24 -15.54
N TRP A 59 3.54 -13.19 -15.30
CA TRP A 59 2.70 -12.08 -15.74
C TRP A 59 3.06 -10.75 -15.07
N MET A 60 3.45 -10.77 -13.79
CA MET A 60 3.92 -9.57 -13.07
C MET A 60 5.25 -9.10 -13.64
N ILE A 61 6.20 -10.02 -13.84
CA ILE A 61 7.50 -9.70 -14.44
C ILE A 61 7.31 -9.06 -15.81
N GLN A 62 6.50 -9.66 -16.68
CA GLN A 62 6.24 -9.15 -18.04
C GLN A 62 5.61 -7.76 -18.00
N SER A 63 4.63 -7.53 -17.11
CA SER A 63 3.99 -6.23 -16.94
C SER A 63 4.99 -5.17 -16.48
N TRP A 64 5.83 -5.49 -15.49
CA TRP A 64 6.83 -4.55 -14.96
C TRP A 64 7.98 -4.30 -15.95
N GLU A 65 8.44 -5.32 -16.67
CA GLU A 65 9.45 -5.15 -17.73
C GLU A 65 8.94 -4.25 -18.86
N HIS A 66 7.67 -4.40 -19.23
CA HIS A 66 7.04 -3.53 -20.22
C HIS A 66 6.91 -2.08 -19.74
N ALA A 67 6.54 -1.88 -18.48
CA ALA A 67 6.27 -0.57 -17.89
C ALA A 67 7.55 0.19 -17.50
N TYR A 68 8.55 -0.50 -16.92
CA TYR A 68 9.70 0.11 -16.26
C TYR A 68 11.05 -0.35 -16.82
N GLY A 69 11.04 -1.31 -17.73
CA GLY A 69 12.24 -1.94 -18.26
C GLY A 69 12.84 -2.99 -17.33
N ARG A 70 13.74 -3.81 -17.90
CA ARG A 70 14.33 -4.96 -17.21
C ARG A 70 15.13 -4.58 -15.94
N VAL A 71 15.94 -3.53 -16.02
CA VAL A 71 16.79 -3.10 -14.89
C VAL A 71 15.96 -2.66 -13.68
N ALA A 72 14.88 -1.90 -13.91
CA ALA A 72 13.99 -1.49 -12.83
C ALA A 72 13.21 -2.70 -12.28
N THR A 73 12.79 -3.64 -13.11
CA THR A 73 12.12 -4.88 -12.70
C THR A 73 13.01 -5.74 -11.80
N GLU A 74 14.29 -5.88 -12.12
CA GLU A 74 15.27 -6.59 -11.27
C GLU A 74 15.37 -5.92 -9.88
N LYS A 75 15.43 -4.58 -9.83
CA LYS A 75 15.44 -3.82 -8.57
C LYS A 75 14.13 -3.95 -7.79
N ILE A 76 12.97 -3.99 -8.47
CA ILE A 76 11.68 -4.25 -7.85
C ILE A 76 11.70 -5.62 -7.18
N ILE A 77 12.13 -6.67 -7.91
CA ILE A 77 12.21 -8.04 -7.39
C ILE A 77 13.14 -8.12 -6.17
N GLU A 78 14.26 -7.42 -6.19
CA GLU A 78 15.14 -7.35 -5.02
C GLU A 78 14.48 -6.68 -3.82
N ALA A 79 13.80 -5.57 -4.05
CA ALA A 79 13.17 -4.79 -2.99
C ALA A 79 11.98 -5.49 -2.34
N ILE A 80 11.14 -6.19 -3.12
CA ILE A 80 9.96 -6.90 -2.57
C ILE A 80 10.33 -8.13 -1.74
N LEU A 81 11.57 -8.60 -1.80
CA LEU A 81 12.09 -9.69 -0.97
C LEU A 81 12.75 -9.20 0.33
N GLN A 82 12.81 -7.89 0.54
CA GLN A 82 13.36 -7.31 1.77
C GLN A 82 12.27 -7.11 2.81
N GLU A 83 12.64 -7.28 4.08
CA GLU A 83 11.75 -6.98 5.19
C GLU A 83 11.42 -5.47 5.22
N PRO A 84 10.14 -5.09 5.27
CA PRO A 84 9.75 -3.69 5.27
C PRO A 84 10.00 -3.03 6.63
N MET A 85 10.37 -1.75 6.59
CA MET A 85 10.39 -0.91 7.79
C MET A 85 8.95 -0.59 8.22
N LEU A 86 8.77 -0.26 9.49
CA LEU A 86 7.51 0.28 10.02
C LEU A 86 7.48 1.78 9.79
N ASP A 87 6.46 2.24 9.06
CA ASP A 87 6.16 3.66 8.89
C ASP A 87 4.94 4.05 9.72
N ILE A 88 5.01 5.22 10.31
CA ILE A 88 4.05 5.73 11.27
C ILE A 88 3.68 7.17 10.89
N THR A 89 2.40 7.44 10.78
CA THR A 89 1.86 8.80 10.62
C THR A 89 1.49 9.37 11.99
N ILE A 90 1.95 10.57 12.27
CA ILE A 90 1.83 11.24 13.58
C ILE A 90 0.77 12.34 13.51
N LYS A 91 -0.05 12.48 14.53
CA LYS A 91 -1.02 13.59 14.64
C LYS A 91 -0.32 14.94 14.78
N SER A 92 0.70 15.01 15.63
CA SER A 92 1.43 16.25 15.89
C SER A 92 2.78 15.95 16.56
N ASN A 93 3.67 16.94 16.62
CA ASN A 93 4.94 16.90 17.37
C ASN A 93 5.86 15.73 16.95
N HIS A 94 6.21 15.70 15.66
CA HIS A 94 7.04 14.65 15.04
C HIS A 94 8.35 14.40 15.80
N GLN A 95 9.07 15.44 16.25
CA GLN A 95 10.35 15.29 16.94
C GLN A 95 10.20 14.57 18.30
N LYS A 96 9.17 14.92 19.07
CA LYS A 96 8.85 14.24 20.34
C LYS A 96 8.63 12.74 20.11
N TRP A 97 7.83 12.40 19.09
CA TRP A 97 7.50 11.01 18.82
C TRP A 97 8.63 10.25 18.14
N ALA A 98 9.43 10.90 17.30
CA ALA A 98 10.64 10.31 16.74
C ALA A 98 11.59 9.84 17.86
N SER A 99 11.82 10.71 18.88
CA SER A 99 12.64 10.36 20.03
C SER A 99 12.02 9.24 20.89
N LYS A 100 10.71 9.33 21.20
CA LYS A 100 10.03 8.32 22.03
C LYS A 100 9.94 6.93 21.38
N LEU A 101 9.83 6.88 20.07
CA LEU A 101 9.67 5.65 19.30
C LEU A 101 11.00 5.14 18.74
N ASP A 102 12.13 5.80 19.01
CA ASP A 102 13.41 5.50 18.39
C ASP A 102 13.28 5.37 16.86
N ALA A 103 12.72 6.40 16.25
CA ALA A 103 12.38 6.46 14.85
C ALA A 103 13.02 7.66 14.15
N SER A 104 13.32 7.51 12.86
CA SER A 104 13.78 8.61 12.02
C SER A 104 12.60 9.33 11.37
N VAL A 105 12.68 10.66 11.26
CA VAL A 105 11.69 11.45 10.51
C VAL A 105 12.06 11.42 9.03
N LEU A 106 11.16 10.94 8.19
CA LEU A 106 11.31 11.03 6.73
C LEU A 106 10.96 12.44 6.26
N SER A 107 11.55 12.88 5.15
CA SER A 107 11.19 14.16 4.52
C SER A 107 9.74 14.22 4.00
N LEU A 108 9.07 13.07 3.95
CA LEU A 108 7.64 12.92 3.67
C LEU A 108 6.74 13.19 4.90
N GLY A 109 7.32 13.42 6.07
CA GLY A 109 6.60 13.65 7.32
C GLY A 109 6.31 12.39 8.15
N SER A 110 6.40 11.20 7.59
CA SER A 110 6.23 9.95 8.35
C SER A 110 7.44 9.67 9.23
N LEU A 111 7.23 8.99 10.36
CA LEU A 111 8.30 8.38 11.14
C LEU A 111 8.57 6.97 10.63
N ARG A 112 9.85 6.58 10.62
CA ARG A 112 10.29 5.25 10.18
C ARG A 112 11.22 4.61 11.19
N ARG A 113 10.97 3.32 11.49
CA ARG A 113 11.86 2.51 12.34
C ARG A 113 11.88 1.05 11.91
N ARG A 114 12.87 0.30 12.37
CA ARG A 114 12.73 -1.16 12.43
C ARG A 114 11.69 -1.52 13.47
N PHE A 115 10.90 -2.53 13.17
CA PHE A 115 9.86 -2.96 14.10
C PHE A 115 10.08 -4.43 14.47
N ASP A 116 10.03 -4.65 15.78
CA ASP A 116 10.03 -5.97 16.40
C ASP A 116 9.06 -5.93 17.59
N GLY A 117 8.15 -6.89 17.69
CA GLY A 117 7.17 -6.95 18.76
C GLY A 117 5.73 -6.66 18.35
N ARG A 118 4.96 -6.03 19.23
CA ARG A 118 3.51 -5.75 19.03
C ARG A 118 3.27 -4.25 18.98
N ILE A 119 2.54 -3.82 17.96
CA ILE A 119 2.24 -2.40 17.69
C ILE A 119 1.45 -1.79 18.85
N GLU A 120 0.53 -2.55 19.43
CA GLU A 120 -0.35 -2.11 20.51
C GLU A 120 0.40 -1.79 21.80
N GLU A 121 1.60 -2.35 21.97
CA GLU A 121 2.47 -2.13 23.13
C GLU A 121 3.40 -0.92 22.97
N MET A 122 3.45 -0.33 21.77
CA MET A 122 4.29 0.84 21.51
C MET A 122 3.72 2.09 22.19
N ALA A 123 4.61 2.93 22.72
CA ALA A 123 4.25 4.19 23.38
C ALA A 123 3.39 5.08 22.47
N GLY A 124 2.27 5.59 22.98
CA GLY A 124 1.36 6.49 22.28
C GLY A 124 0.36 5.83 21.34
N PHE A 125 0.42 4.50 21.13
CA PHE A 125 -0.57 3.81 20.30
C PHE A 125 -1.97 3.88 20.94
N SER A 126 -2.07 3.43 22.20
CA SER A 126 -3.33 3.46 22.95
C SER A 126 -3.81 4.88 23.25
N ASP A 127 -2.89 5.83 23.34
CA ASP A 127 -3.20 7.26 23.56
C ASP A 127 -3.71 7.94 22.27
N GLY A 128 -3.71 7.23 21.14
CA GLY A 128 -4.20 7.75 19.87
C GLY A 128 -3.34 8.84 19.23
N GLU A 129 -2.04 8.83 19.48
CA GLU A 129 -1.12 9.87 19.01
C GLU A 129 -0.65 9.66 17.57
N TRP A 130 -0.80 8.44 17.07
CA TRP A 130 -0.32 8.04 15.77
C TRP A 130 -1.01 6.75 15.27
N TRP A 131 -0.78 6.43 13.99
CA TRP A 131 -1.21 5.18 13.37
C TRP A 131 -0.18 4.66 12.38
N VAL A 132 -0.26 3.35 12.09
CA VAL A 132 0.61 2.70 11.10
C VAL A 132 0.10 3.05 9.70
N GLN A 133 1.00 3.57 8.88
CA GLN A 133 0.71 3.88 7.48
C GLN A 133 2.04 3.98 6.72
N ASP A 134 2.18 3.25 5.61
CA ASP A 134 3.36 3.39 4.75
C ASP A 134 3.49 4.83 4.25
N ALA A 135 4.73 5.32 4.17
CA ALA A 135 5.01 6.69 3.76
C ALA A 135 4.47 7.02 2.35
N ALA A 136 4.47 6.05 1.43
CA ALA A 136 3.85 6.24 0.11
C ALA A 136 2.33 6.40 0.20
N ALA A 137 1.67 5.63 1.07
CA ALA A 137 0.23 5.70 1.28
C ALA A 137 -0.23 6.98 1.98
N ALA A 138 0.69 7.69 2.64
CA ALA A 138 0.42 8.98 3.29
C ALA A 138 0.43 10.17 2.32
N ILE A 139 1.14 10.08 1.19
CA ILE A 139 1.30 11.19 0.24
C ILE A 139 -0.02 11.67 -0.38
N PRO A 140 -0.97 10.81 -0.81
CA PRO A 140 -2.17 11.26 -1.50
C PRO A 140 -2.98 12.35 -0.78
N VAL A 141 -3.03 12.33 0.56
CA VAL A 141 -3.73 13.34 1.33
C VAL A 141 -3.01 14.69 1.25
N SER A 142 -1.68 14.71 1.35
CA SER A 142 -0.90 15.95 1.26
C SER A 142 -1.03 16.62 -0.12
N LEU A 143 -1.29 15.85 -1.18
CA LEU A 143 -1.50 16.39 -2.53
C LEU A 143 -2.79 17.22 -2.67
N LEU A 144 -3.72 17.13 -1.73
CA LEU A 144 -4.92 18.00 -1.68
C LEU A 144 -4.55 19.43 -1.23
N GLY A 145 -3.42 19.60 -0.55
CA GLY A 145 -3.00 20.87 0.06
C GLY A 145 -3.74 21.12 1.37
N ASP A 146 -4.03 22.40 1.67
CA ASP A 146 -4.82 22.75 2.85
C ASP A 146 -6.28 22.32 2.65
N VAL A 147 -6.74 21.47 3.55
CA VAL A 147 -8.11 20.92 3.54
C VAL A 147 -8.94 21.36 4.75
N ALA A 148 -8.41 22.24 5.61
CA ALA A 148 -9.12 22.69 6.80
C ALA A 148 -10.46 23.35 6.45
N GLY A 149 -11.56 22.82 7.02
CA GLY A 149 -12.91 23.27 6.75
C GLY A 149 -13.50 22.88 5.40
N LEU A 150 -12.75 22.15 4.55
CA LEU A 150 -13.25 21.65 3.27
C LEU A 150 -14.12 20.40 3.45
N GLN A 151 -15.14 20.28 2.61
CA GLN A 151 -15.95 19.06 2.47
C GLN A 151 -15.21 18.05 1.62
N VAL A 152 -14.76 16.93 2.22
CA VAL A 152 -13.96 15.91 1.52
C VAL A 152 -14.68 14.56 1.56
N ALA A 153 -14.81 13.91 0.41
CA ALA A 153 -15.23 12.52 0.33
C ALA A 153 -14.00 11.62 0.22
N ASP A 154 -13.86 10.66 1.14
CA ASP A 154 -12.86 9.61 1.12
C ASP A 154 -13.51 8.30 0.66
N ILE A 155 -13.23 7.89 -0.56
CA ILE A 155 -13.85 6.76 -1.25
C ILE A 155 -12.97 5.51 -1.11
N CYS A 156 -13.60 4.39 -0.70
CA CYS A 156 -12.93 3.14 -0.31
C CYS A 156 -12.05 3.34 0.94
N ALA A 157 -12.57 4.09 1.89
CA ALA A 157 -11.86 4.70 3.01
C ALA A 157 -11.23 3.71 4.00
N ALA A 158 -11.85 2.54 4.20
CA ALA A 158 -11.40 1.60 5.23
C ALA A 158 -10.03 0.94 4.88
N PRO A 159 -9.13 0.81 5.86
CA PRO A 159 -9.33 0.87 7.32
C PRO A 159 -9.17 2.26 7.98
N GLY A 160 -9.09 3.36 7.21
CA GLY A 160 -9.20 4.72 7.74
C GLY A 160 -7.89 5.50 7.88
N GLY A 161 -6.76 5.03 7.34
CA GLY A 161 -5.49 5.75 7.45
C GLY A 161 -5.50 7.13 6.78
N LYS A 162 -6.07 7.23 5.58
CA LYS A 162 -6.24 8.49 4.85
C LYS A 162 -7.38 9.34 5.43
N THR A 163 -8.47 8.70 5.86
CA THR A 163 -9.55 9.36 6.62
C THR A 163 -9.00 10.07 7.85
N ALA A 164 -8.15 9.38 8.63
CA ALA A 164 -7.51 9.94 9.81
C ALA A 164 -6.60 11.14 9.46
N GLN A 165 -5.84 11.07 8.36
CA GLN A 165 -5.04 12.20 7.90
C GLN A 165 -5.92 13.42 7.56
N LEU A 166 -7.01 13.22 6.79
CA LEU A 166 -7.95 14.26 6.40
C LEU A 166 -8.60 14.90 7.63
N ALA A 167 -9.12 14.07 8.55
CA ALA A 167 -9.74 14.56 9.78
C ALA A 167 -8.74 15.30 10.69
N ASN A 168 -7.50 14.79 10.80
CA ASN A 168 -6.44 15.46 11.57
C ASN A 168 -6.00 16.79 10.94
N ALA A 169 -6.14 16.92 9.62
CA ALA A 169 -5.90 18.18 8.89
C ALA A 169 -7.11 19.16 8.96
N GLY A 170 -8.18 18.81 9.68
CA GLY A 170 -9.35 19.69 9.89
C GLY A 170 -10.37 19.66 8.78
N ALA A 171 -10.36 18.67 7.88
CA ALA A 171 -11.39 18.50 6.87
C ALA A 171 -12.69 17.98 7.48
N ASP A 172 -13.83 18.36 6.87
CA ASP A 172 -15.15 17.74 7.12
C ASP A 172 -15.28 16.52 6.19
N VAL A 173 -15.04 15.32 6.76
CA VAL A 173 -14.82 14.08 6.00
C VAL A 173 -16.06 13.21 5.99
N ILE A 174 -16.48 12.78 4.80
CA ILE A 174 -17.37 11.63 4.63
C ILE A 174 -16.55 10.44 4.09
N ALA A 175 -16.42 9.41 4.91
CA ALA A 175 -15.69 8.19 4.60
C ALA A 175 -16.65 7.11 4.11
N VAL A 176 -16.48 6.67 2.86
CA VAL A 176 -17.38 5.70 2.20
C VAL A 176 -16.64 4.40 1.96
N ASP A 177 -17.17 3.29 2.47
CA ASP A 177 -16.69 1.94 2.15
C ASP A 177 -17.86 0.95 2.15
N ARG A 178 -17.84 -0.02 1.23
CA ARG A 178 -18.90 -1.02 1.10
C ARG A 178 -18.88 -2.13 2.15
N SER A 179 -17.75 -2.30 2.84
CA SER A 179 -17.52 -3.43 3.75
C SER A 179 -17.84 -3.06 5.19
N THR A 180 -18.92 -3.59 5.74
CA THR A 180 -19.30 -3.40 7.14
C THR A 180 -18.20 -3.82 8.13
N SER A 181 -17.45 -4.89 7.84
CA SER A 181 -16.36 -5.32 8.72
C SER A 181 -15.16 -4.39 8.69
N ARG A 182 -14.85 -3.81 7.51
CA ARG A 182 -13.75 -2.85 7.35
C ARG A 182 -14.12 -1.48 7.93
N THR A 183 -15.39 -1.04 7.78
CA THR A 183 -15.87 0.22 8.36
C THR A 183 -15.88 0.18 9.89
N LYS A 184 -16.20 -0.96 10.50
CA LYS A 184 -16.02 -1.13 11.96
C LYS A 184 -14.58 -0.90 12.40
N ARG A 185 -13.59 -1.36 11.64
CA ARG A 185 -12.17 -1.11 11.94
C ARG A 185 -11.81 0.37 11.74
N LEU A 186 -12.35 1.02 10.70
CA LEU A 186 -12.19 2.45 10.49
C LEU A 186 -12.73 3.24 11.68
N GLU A 187 -13.94 2.93 12.14
CA GLU A 187 -14.56 3.57 13.32
C GLU A 187 -13.72 3.36 14.59
N GLN A 188 -13.25 2.14 14.84
CA GLN A 188 -12.36 1.84 15.97
C GLN A 188 -11.05 2.65 15.89
N ASN A 189 -10.47 2.79 14.69
CA ASN A 189 -9.26 3.59 14.49
C ASN A 189 -9.52 5.06 14.78
N LEU A 190 -10.59 5.65 14.24
CA LEU A 190 -10.95 7.04 14.49
C LEU A 190 -11.22 7.29 15.97
N ASN A 191 -11.98 6.41 16.63
CA ASN A 191 -12.25 6.52 18.08
C ASN A 191 -10.96 6.47 18.90
N ARG A 192 -10.03 5.54 18.61
CA ARG A 192 -8.73 5.46 19.27
C ARG A 192 -7.90 6.73 19.07
N LEU A 193 -7.99 7.32 17.87
CA LEU A 193 -7.26 8.53 17.51
C LEU A 193 -7.94 9.82 17.98
N ASP A 194 -9.13 9.76 18.57
CA ASP A 194 -9.97 10.92 18.90
C ASP A 194 -10.15 11.84 17.68
N LEU A 195 -10.46 11.23 16.54
CA LEU A 195 -10.75 11.92 15.26
C LEU A 195 -12.16 11.61 14.80
N LYS A 196 -12.77 12.54 14.05
CA LYS A 196 -14.16 12.44 13.63
C LYS A 196 -14.28 12.45 12.11
N ALA A 197 -15.11 11.56 11.59
CA ALA A 197 -15.58 11.57 10.21
C ALA A 197 -16.98 10.94 10.16
N ASP A 198 -17.80 11.35 9.19
CA ASP A 198 -19.06 10.68 8.90
C ASP A 198 -18.76 9.38 8.13
N ILE A 199 -19.23 8.26 8.63
CA ILE A 199 -18.99 6.94 8.02
C ILE A 199 -20.24 6.49 7.29
N VAL A 200 -20.11 6.20 5.99
CA VAL A 200 -21.18 5.71 5.13
C VAL A 200 -20.83 4.32 4.61
N ILE A 201 -21.70 3.34 4.92
CA ILE A 201 -21.57 1.98 4.36
C ILE A 201 -22.38 1.94 3.07
N ALA A 202 -21.68 2.05 1.93
CA ALA A 202 -22.30 2.05 0.61
C ALA A 202 -21.34 1.56 -0.47
N ASP A 203 -21.89 1.05 -1.58
CA ASP A 203 -21.11 0.91 -2.80
C ASP A 203 -20.88 2.30 -3.41
N ALA A 204 -19.63 2.73 -3.39
CA ALA A 204 -19.27 4.06 -3.87
C ALA A 204 -19.52 4.26 -5.38
N THR A 205 -19.71 3.20 -6.14
CA THR A 205 -20.08 3.30 -7.57
C THR A 205 -21.55 3.67 -7.80
N GLU A 206 -22.37 3.61 -6.75
CA GLU A 206 -23.82 3.88 -6.75
C GLU A 206 -24.20 4.91 -5.67
N TRP A 207 -23.21 5.47 -4.97
CA TRP A 207 -23.45 6.43 -3.89
C TRP A 207 -23.76 7.81 -4.44
N GLU A 208 -24.95 8.30 -4.15
CA GLU A 208 -25.48 9.60 -4.58
C GLU A 208 -25.80 10.50 -3.37
N PRO A 209 -24.81 11.23 -2.84
CA PRO A 209 -25.04 12.15 -1.74
C PRO A 209 -25.78 13.41 -2.21
N ASN A 210 -26.55 14.04 -1.31
CA ASN A 210 -27.28 15.27 -1.59
C ASN A 210 -26.40 16.54 -1.67
N LYS A 211 -25.07 16.38 -1.64
CA LYS A 211 -24.11 17.50 -1.69
C LYS A 211 -22.91 17.17 -2.58
N LYS A 212 -22.23 18.21 -3.03
CA LYS A 212 -20.96 18.14 -3.74
C LYS A 212 -19.79 18.46 -2.80
N PHE A 213 -18.60 18.02 -3.16
CA PHE A 213 -17.40 18.10 -2.34
C PHE A 213 -16.36 19.05 -2.95
N ASP A 214 -15.58 19.68 -2.07
CA ASP A 214 -14.43 20.50 -2.46
C ASP A 214 -13.27 19.61 -2.93
N ALA A 215 -13.17 18.40 -2.35
CA ALA A 215 -12.21 17.39 -2.76
C ALA A 215 -12.79 15.97 -2.66
N VAL A 216 -12.32 15.09 -3.53
CA VAL A 216 -12.61 13.65 -3.50
C VAL A 216 -11.28 12.89 -3.54
N LEU A 217 -11.08 12.02 -2.58
CA LEU A 217 -9.97 11.08 -2.54
C LEU A 217 -10.51 9.68 -2.85
N ILE A 218 -9.93 9.01 -3.85
CA ILE A 218 -10.26 7.63 -4.21
C ILE A 218 -9.03 6.77 -3.95
N ASP A 219 -9.02 6.05 -2.81
CA ASP A 219 -8.03 4.99 -2.54
C ASP A 219 -8.55 3.68 -3.14
N SER A 220 -8.34 3.54 -4.45
CA SER A 220 -9.07 2.57 -5.24
C SER A 220 -8.65 1.12 -4.94
N PRO A 221 -9.61 0.19 -4.82
CA PRO A 221 -9.29 -1.24 -4.79
C PRO A 221 -8.45 -1.62 -5.99
N CYS A 222 -7.32 -2.28 -5.74
CA CYS A 222 -6.35 -2.61 -6.77
C CYS A 222 -5.69 -3.99 -6.54
N SER A 223 -4.78 -4.38 -7.42
CA SER A 223 -4.00 -5.62 -7.26
C SER A 223 -3.07 -5.58 -6.04
N ALA A 224 -2.80 -4.40 -5.49
CA ALA A 224 -1.93 -4.16 -4.35
C ALA A 224 -0.48 -4.63 -4.53
N THR A 225 -0.01 -4.78 -5.77
CA THR A 225 1.34 -5.29 -6.08
C THR A 225 2.47 -4.41 -5.53
N GLY A 226 2.18 -3.15 -5.18
CA GLY A 226 3.13 -2.26 -4.50
C GLY A 226 3.41 -2.63 -3.06
N THR A 227 2.53 -3.41 -2.42
CA THR A 227 2.63 -3.79 -1.00
C THR A 227 3.14 -5.22 -0.78
N ILE A 228 3.68 -5.88 -1.81
CA ILE A 228 4.16 -7.28 -1.75
C ILE A 228 5.18 -7.48 -0.62
N ARG A 229 5.99 -6.49 -0.30
CA ARG A 229 6.94 -6.56 0.83
C ARG A 229 6.26 -6.89 2.16
N ARG A 230 5.03 -6.38 2.36
CA ARG A 230 4.20 -6.56 3.57
C ARG A 230 3.24 -7.73 3.43
N HIS A 231 2.83 -8.01 2.20
CA HIS A 231 1.81 -8.99 1.83
C HIS A 231 2.33 -9.91 0.72
N PRO A 232 3.31 -10.78 1.00
CA PRO A 232 3.93 -11.64 -0.02
C PRO A 232 2.95 -12.65 -0.66
N ASP A 233 1.81 -12.91 -0.01
CA ASP A 233 0.72 -13.72 -0.54
C ASP A 233 0.10 -13.14 -1.82
N ILE A 234 0.24 -11.84 -2.07
CA ILE A 234 -0.21 -11.18 -3.31
C ILE A 234 0.42 -11.83 -4.55
N LEU A 235 1.67 -12.26 -4.47
CA LEU A 235 2.35 -12.97 -5.54
C LEU A 235 1.57 -14.20 -6.03
N TYR A 236 0.81 -14.85 -5.16
CA TYR A 236 0.10 -16.10 -5.45
C TYR A 236 -1.42 -15.96 -5.46
N SER A 237 -1.95 -14.90 -4.84
CA SER A 237 -3.39 -14.67 -4.71
C SER A 237 -3.99 -13.79 -5.81
N LYS A 238 -3.15 -13.16 -6.66
CA LYS A 238 -3.60 -12.29 -7.75
C LYS A 238 -3.34 -12.87 -9.12
N THR A 239 -4.34 -12.71 -9.99
CA THR A 239 -4.29 -13.17 -11.37
C THR A 239 -4.58 -12.02 -12.35
N THR A 240 -4.32 -12.23 -13.63
CA THR A 240 -4.70 -11.28 -14.70
C THR A 240 -6.22 -11.10 -14.81
N ASN A 241 -7.01 -12.13 -14.46
CA ASN A 241 -8.48 -12.02 -14.42
C ASN A 241 -8.95 -11.08 -13.28
N ASP A 242 -8.27 -11.11 -12.13
CA ASP A 242 -8.57 -10.20 -11.02
C ASP A 242 -8.23 -8.76 -11.41
N LEU A 243 -7.09 -8.56 -12.08
CA LEU A 243 -6.71 -7.26 -12.62
C LEU A 243 -7.80 -6.71 -13.56
N ALA A 244 -8.31 -7.52 -14.49
CA ALA A 244 -9.36 -7.10 -15.42
C ALA A 244 -10.67 -6.67 -14.72
N LYS A 245 -11.05 -7.35 -13.61
CA LYS A 245 -12.22 -6.96 -12.80
C LYS A 245 -11.97 -5.66 -12.05
N LEU A 246 -10.78 -5.50 -11.47
CA LEU A 246 -10.38 -4.29 -10.74
C LEU A 246 -10.36 -3.07 -11.66
N LEU A 247 -9.85 -3.17 -12.87
CA LEU A 247 -9.85 -2.08 -13.85
C LEU A 247 -11.26 -1.55 -14.16
N LYS A 248 -12.25 -2.44 -14.27
CA LYS A 248 -13.65 -2.03 -14.47
C LYS A 248 -14.22 -1.30 -13.25
N LEU A 249 -13.89 -1.77 -12.05
CA LEU A 249 -14.33 -1.12 -10.81
C LEU A 249 -13.68 0.25 -10.64
N GLN A 250 -12.37 0.34 -10.84
CA GLN A 250 -11.60 1.59 -10.78
C GLN A 250 -12.15 2.65 -11.74
N TRP A 251 -12.50 2.22 -12.94
CA TRP A 251 -13.12 3.11 -13.93
C TRP A 251 -14.46 3.68 -13.44
N LYS A 252 -15.33 2.86 -12.86
CA LYS A 252 -16.60 3.32 -12.30
C LYS A 252 -16.37 4.27 -11.14
N LEU A 253 -15.49 3.94 -10.19
CA LEU A 253 -15.15 4.79 -9.05
C LEU A 253 -14.61 6.15 -9.50
N LEU A 254 -13.77 6.18 -10.52
CA LEU A 254 -13.22 7.42 -11.07
C LEU A 254 -14.31 8.31 -11.67
N LEU A 255 -15.27 7.72 -12.41
CA LEU A 255 -16.42 8.45 -12.97
C LEU A 255 -17.34 8.98 -11.86
N THR A 256 -17.67 8.15 -10.86
CA THR A 256 -18.51 8.57 -9.74
C THR A 256 -17.82 9.67 -8.93
N GLY A 257 -16.56 9.50 -8.57
CA GLY A 257 -15.79 10.51 -7.84
C GLY A 257 -15.73 11.86 -8.56
N ALA A 258 -15.59 11.83 -9.88
CA ALA A 258 -15.64 13.03 -10.70
C ALA A 258 -17.01 13.76 -10.64
N GLN A 259 -18.10 12.99 -10.60
CA GLN A 259 -19.45 13.57 -10.49
C GLN A 259 -19.72 14.17 -9.11
N LEU A 260 -19.00 13.78 -8.08
CA LEU A 260 -19.20 14.29 -6.71
C LEU A 260 -18.57 15.66 -6.47
N LEU A 261 -17.70 16.14 -7.36
CA LEU A 261 -16.98 17.39 -7.19
C LEU A 261 -17.79 18.63 -7.50
N LYS A 262 -17.49 19.71 -6.77
CA LYS A 262 -17.82 21.09 -7.15
C LYS A 262 -16.92 21.54 -8.32
N PRO A 263 -17.33 22.53 -9.13
CA PRO A 263 -16.40 23.22 -10.02
C PRO A 263 -15.19 23.76 -9.24
N GLY A 264 -13.98 23.62 -9.77
CA GLY A 264 -12.74 23.95 -9.08
C GLY A 264 -12.27 22.89 -8.06
N GLY A 265 -13.06 21.87 -7.80
CA GLY A 265 -12.74 20.82 -6.83
C GLY A 265 -11.59 19.89 -7.29
N LYS A 266 -10.90 19.28 -6.33
CA LYS A 266 -9.77 18.39 -6.57
C LYS A 266 -10.16 16.93 -6.46
N LEU A 267 -9.70 16.11 -7.40
CA LEU A 267 -9.79 14.65 -7.38
C LEU A 267 -8.41 14.05 -7.23
N ILE A 268 -8.20 13.28 -6.18
CA ILE A 268 -7.03 12.40 -6.06
C ILE A 268 -7.50 10.97 -6.35
N PHE A 269 -6.92 10.36 -7.37
CA PHE A 269 -7.06 8.93 -7.62
C PHE A 269 -5.76 8.24 -7.29
N CYS A 270 -5.78 7.23 -6.42
CA CYS A 270 -4.58 6.52 -6.04
C CYS A 270 -4.78 5.00 -5.93
N THR A 271 -3.67 4.27 -6.07
CA THR A 271 -3.59 2.82 -5.93
C THR A 271 -2.25 2.40 -5.33
N CYS A 272 -2.23 1.39 -4.47
CA CYS A 272 -1.00 0.74 -4.03
C CYS A 272 -0.56 -0.36 -5.03
N SER A 273 -0.60 -0.05 -6.33
CA SER A 273 -0.28 -0.97 -7.41
C SER A 273 0.91 -0.48 -8.23
N MET A 274 1.74 -1.41 -8.65
CA MET A 274 2.80 -1.18 -9.65
C MET A 274 2.33 -1.38 -11.08
N GLN A 275 1.09 -1.80 -11.29
CA GLN A 275 0.53 -2.00 -12.63
C GLN A 275 0.12 -0.66 -13.23
N THR A 276 0.69 -0.29 -14.38
CA THR A 276 0.35 0.98 -15.06
C THR A 276 -1.09 1.03 -15.53
N GLU A 277 -1.69 -0.12 -15.77
CA GLU A 277 -3.11 -0.29 -16.10
C GLU A 277 -4.02 0.24 -14.98
N GLU A 278 -3.62 0.11 -13.71
CA GLU A 278 -4.37 0.54 -12.52
C GLU A 278 -4.05 1.99 -12.10
N GLY A 279 -3.18 2.65 -12.82
CA GLY A 279 -2.74 4.03 -12.56
C GLY A 279 -2.82 4.89 -13.80
N GLU A 280 -1.69 5.06 -14.46
CA GLU A 280 -1.48 5.95 -15.60
C GLU A 280 -2.52 5.75 -16.71
N GLN A 281 -2.80 4.50 -17.08
CA GLN A 281 -3.73 4.21 -18.19
C GLN A 281 -5.17 4.57 -17.84
N GLN A 282 -5.59 4.42 -16.57
CA GLN A 282 -6.91 4.88 -16.10
C GLN A 282 -7.03 6.40 -16.23
N ILE A 283 -6.02 7.14 -15.79
CA ILE A 283 -6.03 8.60 -15.84
C ILE A 283 -5.98 9.13 -17.28
N GLU A 284 -5.12 8.56 -18.13
CA GLU A 284 -5.06 8.95 -19.55
C GLU A 284 -6.42 8.74 -20.25
N LYS A 285 -7.02 7.58 -20.03
CA LYS A 285 -8.36 7.28 -20.55
C LYS A 285 -9.40 8.26 -20.02
N PHE A 286 -9.36 8.56 -18.72
CA PHE A 286 -10.31 9.47 -18.08
C PHE A 286 -10.21 10.89 -18.67
N LEU A 287 -9.01 11.45 -18.75
CA LEU A 287 -8.79 12.80 -19.28
C LEU A 287 -9.13 12.93 -20.77
N LYS A 288 -8.92 11.85 -21.55
CA LYS A 288 -9.32 11.82 -22.94
C LYS A 288 -10.84 11.95 -23.14
N LEU A 289 -11.62 11.36 -22.24
CA LEU A 289 -13.08 11.30 -22.32
C LEU A 289 -13.78 12.41 -21.53
N ASN A 290 -13.12 13.02 -20.54
CA ASN A 290 -13.71 14.03 -19.64
C ASN A 290 -12.93 15.35 -19.74
N ARG A 291 -13.32 16.20 -20.70
CA ARG A 291 -12.66 17.49 -21.00
C ARG A 291 -12.85 18.56 -19.92
N SER A 292 -13.79 18.35 -19.00
CA SER A 292 -13.99 19.19 -17.81
C SER A 292 -12.94 18.96 -16.70
N PHE A 293 -12.02 18.01 -16.89
CA PHE A 293 -10.93 17.77 -15.97
C PHE A 293 -9.57 18.03 -16.62
N GLU A 294 -8.63 18.46 -15.79
CA GLU A 294 -7.23 18.55 -16.18
C GLU A 294 -6.34 17.99 -15.09
N ARG A 295 -5.15 17.49 -15.50
CA ARG A 295 -4.13 17.05 -14.56
C ARG A 295 -3.45 18.26 -13.93
N GLN A 296 -3.31 18.26 -12.63
CA GLN A 296 -2.45 19.19 -11.92
C GLN A 296 -1.16 18.46 -11.49
N SER A 297 -0.06 18.81 -12.13
CA SER A 297 1.24 18.17 -11.86
C SER A 297 1.65 18.32 -10.39
N ILE A 298 2.27 17.26 -9.88
CA ILE A 298 2.83 17.19 -8.54
C ILE A 298 4.25 17.77 -8.60
N SER A 299 4.59 18.60 -7.63
CA SER A 299 5.95 19.17 -7.51
C SER A 299 6.83 18.31 -6.60
N LYS A 300 8.15 18.45 -6.73
CA LYS A 300 9.09 17.70 -5.89
C LYS A 300 9.00 18.07 -4.41
N GLU A 301 8.61 19.32 -4.12
CA GLU A 301 8.42 19.81 -2.75
C GLU A 301 7.28 19.07 -2.04
N GLU A 302 6.21 18.76 -2.76
CA GLU A 302 5.05 18.00 -2.24
C GLU A 302 5.38 16.53 -1.93
N VAL A 303 6.48 16.04 -2.46
CA VAL A 303 6.95 14.65 -2.25
C VAL A 303 8.30 14.58 -1.53
N GLY A 304 8.56 15.53 -0.63
CA GLY A 304 9.74 15.54 0.23
C GLY A 304 11.06 15.75 -0.50
N GLY A 305 11.03 16.38 -1.68
CA GLY A 305 12.21 16.64 -2.51
C GLY A 305 12.58 15.49 -3.47
N TYR A 306 11.86 14.38 -3.47
CA TYR A 306 12.16 13.20 -4.28
C TYR A 306 11.59 13.32 -5.71
N SER A 307 12.32 13.95 -6.62
CA SER A 307 11.90 14.06 -8.03
C SER A 307 11.67 12.71 -8.72
N CYS A 308 12.36 11.66 -8.28
CA CYS A 308 12.17 10.31 -8.81
C CYS A 308 10.79 9.69 -8.50
N PHE A 309 10.01 10.30 -7.60
CA PHE A 309 8.63 9.88 -7.32
C PHE A 309 7.62 10.42 -8.34
N ILE A 310 8.03 11.34 -9.20
CA ILE A 310 7.17 12.00 -10.17
C ILE A 310 7.48 11.43 -11.55
N ASN A 311 6.46 10.92 -12.25
CA ASN A 311 6.62 10.44 -13.60
C ASN A 311 6.61 11.60 -14.62
N GLU A 312 6.87 11.29 -15.88
CA GLU A 312 6.94 12.29 -16.98
C GLU A 312 5.62 13.05 -17.20
N LYS A 313 4.50 12.53 -16.72
CA LYS A 313 3.19 13.17 -16.79
C LYS A 313 2.86 14.07 -15.60
N GLY A 314 3.73 14.11 -14.59
CA GLY A 314 3.51 14.85 -13.36
C GLY A 314 2.66 14.13 -12.31
N ASP A 315 2.43 12.83 -12.45
CA ASP A 315 1.77 11.99 -11.46
C ASP A 315 2.79 11.38 -10.50
N LEU A 316 2.36 11.01 -9.30
CA LEU A 316 3.14 10.21 -8.37
C LEU A 316 3.26 8.77 -8.88
N ARG A 317 4.48 8.28 -9.01
CA ARG A 317 4.78 6.86 -9.24
C ARG A 317 5.98 6.43 -8.39
N ILE A 318 5.71 5.64 -7.38
CA ILE A 318 6.72 5.12 -6.46
C ILE A 318 6.95 3.65 -6.75
N LEU A 319 8.23 3.25 -6.78
CA LEU A 319 8.66 1.87 -6.94
C LEU A 319 9.37 1.38 -5.67
N PRO A 320 9.25 0.09 -5.30
CA PRO A 320 9.70 -0.44 -4.00
C PRO A 320 11.18 -0.24 -3.68
N PHE A 321 12.04 -0.10 -4.69
CA PHE A 321 13.47 0.14 -4.51
C PHE A 321 13.83 1.62 -4.31
N PHE A 322 12.87 2.54 -4.42
CA PHE A 322 13.13 3.92 -4.03
C PHE A 322 13.36 4.00 -2.52
N LEU A 323 14.17 4.92 -2.07
CA LEU A 323 14.63 5.02 -0.68
C LEU A 323 15.32 3.73 -0.18
N LYS A 324 16.03 3.00 -1.04
CA LYS A 324 16.73 1.74 -0.69
C LYS A 324 17.59 1.89 0.56
N GLU A 325 18.32 2.99 0.69
CA GLU A 325 19.21 3.28 1.83
C GLU A 325 18.43 3.50 3.15
N LEU A 326 17.13 3.78 3.05
CA LEU A 326 16.21 3.93 4.19
C LEU A 326 15.31 2.69 4.36
N GLY A 327 15.59 1.57 3.69
CA GLY A 327 14.81 0.34 3.77
C GLY A 327 13.67 0.22 2.76
N GLY A 328 13.71 1.02 1.66
CA GLY A 328 12.72 1.00 0.60
C GLY A 328 11.40 1.70 0.98
N ILE A 329 10.41 1.60 0.12
CA ILE A 329 9.06 2.19 0.29
C ILE A 329 8.06 1.34 -0.48
N ASP A 330 6.75 1.37 -0.16
CA ASP A 330 5.77 0.61 -0.93
C ASP A 330 5.58 1.22 -2.33
N GLY A 331 5.32 0.37 -3.32
CA GLY A 331 4.98 0.82 -4.66
C GLY A 331 3.60 1.51 -4.66
N PHE A 332 3.51 2.69 -5.27
CA PHE A 332 2.31 3.50 -5.20
C PHE A 332 2.10 4.35 -6.46
N PHE A 333 0.86 4.66 -6.76
CA PHE A 333 0.47 5.62 -7.78
C PHE A 333 -0.53 6.61 -7.23
N ALA A 334 -0.41 7.89 -7.58
CA ALA A 334 -1.46 8.87 -7.39
C ALA A 334 -1.43 9.93 -8.50
N SER A 335 -2.62 10.36 -8.92
CA SER A 335 -2.82 11.49 -9.83
C SER A 335 -3.75 12.51 -9.21
N ARG A 336 -3.42 13.79 -9.40
CA ARG A 336 -4.24 14.92 -8.99
C ARG A 336 -4.89 15.56 -10.20
N LEU A 337 -6.22 15.60 -10.18
CA LEU A 337 -7.04 16.20 -11.22
C LEU A 337 -7.84 17.37 -10.64
N ILE A 338 -8.10 18.39 -11.46
CA ILE A 338 -8.97 19.52 -11.12
C ILE A 338 -10.19 19.52 -12.04
N CYS A 339 -11.36 19.66 -11.45
CA CYS A 339 -12.61 19.95 -12.17
C CYS A 339 -12.61 21.41 -12.60
N LYS A 340 -12.75 21.69 -13.92
CA LYS A 340 -12.83 23.05 -14.48
C LYS A 340 -14.16 23.70 -14.18
#